data_26653685910dfc032746bd7420b0765c
#
_entry.id   26653685910dfc032746bd7420b0765c
#
_cell.length_a   1.000
_cell.length_b   1.000
_cell.length_c   1.000
_cell.angle_alpha   90.00
_cell.angle_beta   90.00
_cell.angle_gamma   90.00
#
_symmetry.space_group_name_H-M   'P 1'
#
loop_
_entity.id
_entity.type
_entity.pdbx_description
1 polymer ?
#
loop_
_entity_poly.entity_id
_entity_poly.type
_entity_poly.pdbx_seq_one_letter_code
_entity_poly.pdbx_strand_id
1 'polypeptide(L)'
;PDPDPVYTRFFDPPRNLHHPDLDEIGAAYVSALAGEIIKWLPAVPEKEPIGVCFSGGIDSGAVFVLVYHCMRRLAMSPSRLKAFTLDLGGGEDLRQAREFLAQLDLSLFLEAVETSPETLDPAETVRIVEDYKPLDIEAATMLIALLRGIRQRYPDWRHLVDGDGGDENLKDYPIEENPELTIRSVVNNLMLYQEGWGVGKIKHSLTYSGGLSRSYARTYAPTRHLGFDGFSPYTRPHVIEVAEGIPFAELTRGDHEKLYALKGEIIRRGIRQVVGADFPVFAKRRFQHGALPVQELRQRVPSRERVFRQQLANLYLESPR
;
A
#
# COMPACT_ATOMS: atom_id res chain seq x y z
N PRO A 1 23.88 24.10 13.41
CA PRO A 1 22.52 23.58 13.40
C PRO A 1 21.67 24.60 12.65
N ASP A 2 21.06 24.12 11.62
CA ASP A 2 20.22 24.91 10.72
C ASP A 2 19.00 25.38 11.51
N PRO A 3 18.76 26.69 11.68
CA PRO A 3 17.59 27.16 12.39
C PRO A 3 16.37 26.85 11.51
N ASP A 4 15.48 26.03 11.98
CA ASP A 4 14.19 25.66 11.37
C ASP A 4 14.25 25.56 9.84
N PRO A 5 14.52 24.39 9.28
CA PRO A 5 14.59 24.24 7.84
C PRO A 5 13.25 24.63 7.20
N VAL A 6 13.32 25.51 6.22
CA VAL A 6 12.16 25.92 5.44
C VAL A 6 11.86 24.80 4.45
N TYR A 7 10.77 24.08 4.68
CA TYR A 7 10.30 23.04 3.75
C TYR A 7 9.46 23.66 2.66
N THR A 8 10.00 23.70 1.45
CA THR A 8 9.20 24.00 0.26
C THR A 8 8.62 22.70 -0.27
N ARG A 9 7.30 22.62 -0.38
CA ARG A 9 6.65 21.52 -1.09
C ARG A 9 7.02 21.61 -2.56
N PHE A 10 7.63 20.58 -3.07
CA PHE A 10 7.86 20.46 -4.52
C PHE A 10 6.68 19.83 -5.26
N PHE A 11 5.69 19.33 -4.52
CA PHE A 11 4.46 18.75 -5.05
C PHE A 11 3.28 19.18 -4.16
N ASP A 12 2.43 20.03 -4.68
CA ASP A 12 1.23 20.57 -4.00
C ASP A 12 0.07 20.60 -4.99
N PRO A 13 -0.61 19.45 -5.19
CA PRO A 13 -1.68 19.36 -6.18
C PRO A 13 -2.90 20.18 -5.76
N PRO A 14 -3.64 20.77 -6.71
CA PRO A 14 -4.88 21.47 -6.43
C PRO A 14 -5.95 20.48 -5.95
N ARG A 15 -6.85 20.97 -5.09
CA ARG A 15 -7.81 20.12 -4.35
C ARG A 15 -9.26 20.41 -4.76
N ASN A 16 -10.12 19.39 -4.51
CA ASN A 16 -11.57 19.51 -4.68
C ASN A 16 -11.97 20.03 -6.08
N LEU A 17 -11.33 19.53 -7.12
CA LEU A 17 -11.56 19.94 -8.51
C LEU A 17 -12.66 19.15 -9.21
N HIS A 18 -12.89 17.91 -8.75
CA HIS A 18 -13.88 17.06 -9.37
C HIS A 18 -15.30 17.46 -8.94
N HIS A 19 -16.23 17.28 -9.86
CA HIS A 19 -17.66 17.31 -9.51
C HIS A 19 -17.96 16.12 -8.58
N PRO A 20 -18.87 16.23 -7.60
CA PRO A 20 -19.19 15.18 -6.63
C PRO A 20 -20.02 14.03 -7.24
N ASP A 21 -19.63 13.56 -8.41
CA ASP A 21 -20.17 12.40 -9.10
C ASP A 21 -19.22 11.21 -8.95
N LEU A 22 -19.67 10.15 -8.26
CA LEU A 22 -18.84 9.00 -7.97
C LEU A 22 -18.47 8.16 -9.21
N ASP A 23 -19.25 8.23 -10.28
CA ASP A 23 -18.94 7.53 -11.51
C ASP A 23 -17.84 8.25 -12.28
N GLU A 24 -17.91 9.58 -12.37
CA GLU A 24 -16.85 10.40 -12.96
C GLU A 24 -15.55 10.33 -12.15
N ILE A 25 -15.63 10.44 -10.82
CA ILE A 25 -14.50 10.32 -9.91
C ILE A 25 -13.85 8.95 -10.03
N GLY A 26 -14.67 7.89 -10.01
CA GLY A 26 -14.18 6.51 -10.13
C GLY A 26 -13.47 6.29 -11.47
N ALA A 27 -14.07 6.72 -12.56
CA ALA A 27 -13.47 6.64 -13.89
C ALA A 27 -12.14 7.39 -13.97
N ALA A 28 -12.08 8.62 -13.46
CA ALA A 28 -10.87 9.44 -13.47
C ALA A 28 -9.74 8.79 -12.63
N TYR A 29 -10.06 8.36 -11.41
CA TYR A 29 -9.07 7.78 -10.50
C TYR A 29 -8.52 6.45 -11.00
N VAL A 30 -9.39 5.54 -11.43
CA VAL A 30 -8.98 4.23 -11.96
C VAL A 30 -8.26 4.37 -13.30
N SER A 31 -8.65 5.34 -14.15
CA SER A 31 -7.91 5.65 -15.38
C SER A 31 -6.51 6.16 -15.10
N ALA A 32 -6.32 7.00 -14.07
CA ALA A 32 -5.00 7.47 -13.67
C ALA A 32 -4.11 6.30 -13.21
N LEU A 33 -4.64 5.40 -12.39
CA LEU A 33 -3.93 4.17 -11.98
C LEU A 33 -3.56 3.31 -13.18
N ALA A 34 -4.52 3.03 -14.07
CA ALA A 34 -4.28 2.26 -15.30
C ALA A 34 -3.22 2.93 -16.19
N GLY A 35 -3.25 4.27 -16.28
CA GLY A 35 -2.27 5.04 -17.03
C GLY A 35 -0.84 4.87 -16.52
N GLU A 36 -0.64 4.89 -15.20
CA GLU A 36 0.69 4.66 -14.61
C GLU A 36 1.16 3.21 -14.78
N ILE A 37 0.26 2.24 -14.68
CA ILE A 37 0.55 0.83 -14.94
C ILE A 37 0.93 0.63 -16.42
N ILE A 38 0.20 1.24 -17.36
CA ILE A 38 0.51 1.17 -18.82
C ILE A 38 1.88 1.76 -19.13
N LYS A 39 2.29 2.84 -18.45
CA LYS A 39 3.63 3.43 -18.61
C LYS A 39 4.73 2.51 -18.08
N TRP A 40 4.46 1.81 -16.99
CA TRP A 40 5.43 0.94 -16.33
C TRP A 40 5.62 -0.41 -17.02
N LEU A 41 4.54 -1.05 -17.49
CA LEU A 41 4.56 -2.40 -18.05
C LEU A 41 5.58 -2.60 -19.19
N PRO A 42 5.78 -1.67 -20.16
CA PRO A 42 6.76 -1.81 -21.22
C PRO A 42 8.24 -1.79 -20.74
N ALA A 43 8.49 -1.30 -19.52
CA ALA A 43 9.83 -1.35 -18.93
C ALA A 43 10.18 -2.73 -18.34
N VAL A 44 9.18 -3.60 -18.16
CA VAL A 44 9.39 -4.98 -17.72
C VAL A 44 9.75 -5.84 -18.91
N PRO A 45 10.94 -6.51 -18.93
CA PRO A 45 11.35 -7.35 -20.05
C PRO A 45 10.29 -8.40 -20.42
N GLU A 46 10.13 -8.68 -21.70
CA GLU A 46 9.01 -9.50 -22.21
C GLU A 46 8.93 -10.90 -21.60
N LYS A 47 10.05 -11.48 -21.22
CA LYS A 47 10.11 -12.83 -20.64
C LYS A 47 10.07 -12.86 -19.12
N GLU A 48 10.15 -11.70 -18.44
CA GLU A 48 10.18 -11.65 -17.00
C GLU A 48 8.76 -11.64 -16.42
N PRO A 49 8.50 -12.42 -15.34
CA PRO A 49 7.21 -12.47 -14.71
C PRO A 49 6.97 -11.23 -13.82
N ILE A 50 5.69 -10.96 -13.56
CA ILE A 50 5.21 -9.85 -12.73
C ILE A 50 4.43 -10.43 -11.54
N GLY A 51 4.78 -10.02 -10.33
CA GLY A 51 4.05 -10.37 -9.10
C GLY A 51 3.28 -9.19 -8.56
N VAL A 52 2.11 -9.44 -8.02
CA VAL A 52 1.37 -8.48 -7.20
C VAL A 52 1.39 -8.95 -5.76
N CYS A 53 1.82 -8.10 -4.82
CA CYS A 53 1.66 -8.34 -3.39
C CYS A 53 0.17 -8.21 -3.06
N PHE A 54 -0.49 -9.34 -2.81
CA PHE A 54 -1.94 -9.46 -2.88
C PHE A 54 -2.53 -9.98 -1.57
N SER A 55 -3.40 -9.19 -0.94
CA SER A 55 -4.14 -9.57 0.27
C SER A 55 -5.63 -9.86 0.01
N GLY A 56 -6.10 -9.64 -1.22
CA GLY A 56 -7.54 -9.66 -1.53
C GLY A 56 -8.30 -8.43 -1.01
N GLY A 57 -7.61 -7.44 -0.46
CA GLY A 57 -8.19 -6.14 -0.09
C GLY A 57 -8.40 -5.23 -1.30
N ILE A 58 -9.09 -4.11 -1.09
CA ILE A 58 -9.47 -3.18 -2.18
C ILE A 58 -8.26 -2.70 -2.96
N ASP A 59 -7.18 -2.28 -2.28
CA ASP A 59 -6.01 -1.68 -2.94
C ASP A 59 -5.24 -2.69 -3.78
N SER A 60 -4.84 -3.79 -3.17
CA SER A 60 -4.13 -4.87 -3.88
C SER A 60 -5.00 -5.52 -4.95
N GLY A 61 -6.31 -5.61 -4.70
CA GLY A 61 -7.30 -6.10 -5.65
C GLY A 61 -7.41 -5.22 -6.89
N ALA A 62 -7.52 -3.91 -6.71
CA ALA A 62 -7.57 -2.97 -7.82
C ALA A 62 -6.28 -3.01 -8.64
N VAL A 63 -5.12 -3.05 -7.98
CA VAL A 63 -3.82 -3.18 -8.66
C VAL A 63 -3.76 -4.46 -9.49
N PHE A 64 -4.15 -5.60 -8.91
CA PHE A 64 -4.13 -6.87 -9.64
C PHE A 64 -5.04 -6.84 -10.89
N VAL A 65 -6.29 -6.40 -10.74
CA VAL A 65 -7.24 -6.29 -11.85
C VAL A 65 -6.74 -5.36 -12.92
N LEU A 66 -6.16 -4.21 -12.54
CA LEU A 66 -5.63 -3.24 -13.49
C LEU A 66 -4.36 -3.72 -14.19
N VAL A 67 -3.43 -4.38 -13.49
CA VAL A 67 -2.26 -4.98 -14.14
C VAL A 67 -2.70 -6.03 -15.16
N TYR A 68 -3.61 -6.94 -14.78
CA TYR A 68 -4.18 -7.94 -15.69
C TYR A 68 -4.83 -7.29 -16.93
N HIS A 69 -5.68 -6.28 -16.72
CA HIS A 69 -6.37 -5.57 -17.79
C HIS A 69 -5.38 -4.85 -18.71
N CYS A 70 -4.41 -4.11 -18.15
CA CYS A 70 -3.41 -3.36 -18.92
C CYS A 70 -2.50 -4.29 -19.72
N MET A 71 -2.08 -5.43 -19.16
CA MET A 71 -1.33 -6.46 -19.91
C MET A 71 -2.11 -6.93 -21.14
N ARG A 72 -3.40 -7.22 -20.98
CA ARG A 72 -4.24 -7.62 -22.13
C ARG A 72 -4.36 -6.50 -23.18
N ARG A 73 -4.53 -5.26 -22.76
CA ARG A 73 -4.58 -4.10 -23.67
C ARG A 73 -3.29 -3.90 -24.46
N LEU A 74 -2.15 -4.20 -23.85
CA LEU A 74 -0.82 -4.13 -24.46
C LEU A 74 -0.43 -5.40 -25.23
N ALA A 75 -1.35 -6.34 -25.42
CA ALA A 75 -1.11 -7.64 -26.01
C ALA A 75 0.02 -8.45 -25.30
N MET A 76 0.27 -8.16 -24.03
CA MET A 76 1.20 -8.93 -23.20
C MET A 76 0.50 -10.18 -22.65
N SER A 77 1.23 -11.30 -22.53
CA SER A 77 0.66 -12.53 -21.98
C SER A 77 0.35 -12.42 -20.49
N PRO A 78 -0.91 -12.58 -20.06
CA PRO A 78 -1.25 -12.62 -18.64
C PRO A 78 -0.64 -13.80 -17.87
N SER A 79 -0.17 -14.85 -18.55
CA SER A 79 0.49 -16.00 -17.90
C SER A 79 1.75 -15.63 -17.14
N ARG A 80 2.27 -14.42 -17.36
CA ARG A 80 3.41 -13.84 -16.64
C ARG A 80 3.02 -13.27 -15.26
N LEU A 81 1.72 -13.14 -14.96
CA LEU A 81 1.21 -12.52 -13.74
C LEU A 81 1.00 -13.54 -12.64
N LYS A 82 1.35 -13.19 -11.40
CA LYS A 82 0.98 -13.91 -10.18
C LYS A 82 0.49 -12.96 -9.08
N ALA A 83 -0.47 -13.40 -8.30
CA ALA A 83 -0.93 -12.75 -7.08
C ALA A 83 -0.32 -13.48 -5.87
N PHE A 84 0.68 -12.90 -5.24
CA PHE A 84 1.37 -13.48 -4.09
C PHE A 84 0.68 -13.09 -2.79
N THR A 85 0.21 -14.06 -2.04
CA THR A 85 -0.44 -13.85 -0.73
C THR A 85 0.35 -14.55 0.36
N LEU A 86 0.70 -13.81 1.41
CA LEU A 86 1.38 -14.35 2.58
C LEU A 86 0.44 -15.24 3.39
N ASP A 87 0.88 -16.44 3.72
CA ASP A 87 0.21 -17.36 4.63
C ASP A 87 1.15 -17.75 5.77
N LEU A 88 0.82 -17.33 6.97
CA LEU A 88 1.55 -17.64 8.21
C LEU A 88 0.84 -18.72 9.05
N GLY A 89 -0.16 -19.40 8.47
CA GLY A 89 -0.80 -20.53 9.14
C GLY A 89 -1.93 -20.11 10.09
N GLY A 90 -2.83 -19.23 9.70
CA GLY A 90 -3.98 -18.89 10.56
C GLY A 90 -4.66 -17.57 10.24
N GLY A 91 -4.20 -16.89 9.22
CA GLY A 91 -4.77 -15.63 8.78
C GLY A 91 -5.94 -15.79 7.80
N GLU A 92 -6.70 -14.73 7.67
CA GLU A 92 -7.88 -14.66 6.80
C GLU A 92 -7.55 -14.17 5.38
N ASP A 93 -6.37 -13.58 5.15
CA ASP A 93 -6.01 -12.96 3.87
C ASP A 93 -5.98 -13.98 2.74
N LEU A 94 -5.44 -15.17 2.98
CA LEU A 94 -5.43 -16.21 1.94
C LEU A 94 -6.84 -16.65 1.53
N ARG A 95 -7.77 -16.77 2.51
CA ARG A 95 -9.17 -17.09 2.23
C ARG A 95 -9.82 -15.96 1.41
N GLN A 96 -9.63 -14.71 1.82
CA GLN A 96 -10.17 -13.54 1.12
C GLN A 96 -9.57 -13.41 -0.29
N ALA A 97 -8.27 -13.64 -0.45
CA ALA A 97 -7.59 -13.63 -1.74
C ALA A 97 -8.15 -14.69 -2.70
N ARG A 98 -8.41 -15.91 -2.20
CA ARG A 98 -9.07 -16.98 -2.97
C ARG A 98 -10.46 -16.57 -3.41
N GLU A 99 -11.26 -16.06 -2.50
CA GLU A 99 -12.63 -15.63 -2.76
C GLU A 99 -12.67 -14.47 -3.77
N PHE A 100 -11.79 -13.47 -3.61
CA PHE A 100 -11.66 -12.35 -4.53
C PHE A 100 -11.39 -12.82 -5.97
N LEU A 101 -10.38 -13.66 -6.16
CA LEU A 101 -9.99 -14.12 -7.49
C LEU A 101 -11.00 -15.11 -8.08
N ALA A 102 -11.67 -15.90 -7.24
CA ALA A 102 -12.73 -16.81 -7.70
C ALA A 102 -13.94 -16.06 -8.26
N GLN A 103 -14.35 -14.95 -7.65
CA GLN A 103 -15.43 -14.10 -8.16
C GLN A 103 -15.14 -13.49 -9.53
N LEU A 104 -13.86 -13.38 -9.90
CA LEU A 104 -13.40 -12.85 -11.19
C LEU A 104 -12.97 -13.93 -12.18
N ASP A 105 -13.11 -15.20 -11.84
CA ASP A 105 -12.61 -16.35 -12.63
C ASP A 105 -11.09 -16.28 -12.88
N LEU A 106 -10.34 -15.75 -11.90
CA LEU A 106 -8.89 -15.55 -11.97
C LEU A 106 -8.11 -16.35 -10.92
N SER A 107 -8.70 -17.40 -10.36
CA SER A 107 -8.11 -18.22 -9.29
C SER A 107 -6.75 -18.83 -9.64
N LEU A 108 -6.48 -19.08 -10.92
CA LEU A 108 -5.22 -19.65 -11.41
C LEU A 108 -4.00 -18.77 -11.17
N PHE A 109 -4.20 -17.47 -10.93
CA PHE A 109 -3.11 -16.52 -10.69
C PHE A 109 -2.64 -16.50 -9.24
N LEU A 110 -3.43 -17.06 -8.31
CA LEU A 110 -3.09 -17.05 -6.90
C LEU A 110 -1.90 -17.95 -6.59
N GLU A 111 -0.95 -17.38 -5.86
CA GLU A 111 0.20 -18.10 -5.32
C GLU A 111 0.27 -17.85 -3.80
N ALA A 112 -0.07 -18.84 -3.01
CA ALA A 112 0.11 -18.78 -1.56
C ALA A 112 1.59 -18.93 -1.22
N VAL A 113 2.14 -17.97 -0.51
CA VAL A 113 3.50 -17.98 0.02
C VAL A 113 3.41 -18.41 1.48
N GLU A 114 3.46 -19.72 1.67
CA GLU A 114 3.46 -20.33 3.00
C GLU A 114 4.82 -20.14 3.66
N THR A 115 4.82 -19.59 4.87
CA THR A 115 6.02 -19.42 5.69
C THR A 115 5.64 -19.50 7.17
N SER A 116 6.65 -19.66 8.02
CA SER A 116 6.41 -19.77 9.46
C SER A 116 6.41 -18.41 10.14
N PRO A 117 5.55 -18.17 11.15
CA PRO A 117 5.61 -16.98 11.99
C PRO A 117 6.98 -16.74 12.66
N GLU A 118 7.80 -17.77 12.84
CA GLU A 118 9.17 -17.68 13.38
C GLU A 118 10.10 -16.90 12.44
N THR A 119 9.75 -16.71 11.18
CA THR A 119 10.53 -15.92 10.22
C THR A 119 10.35 -14.40 10.39
N LEU A 120 9.41 -13.97 11.24
CA LEU A 120 9.17 -12.57 11.51
C LEU A 120 10.29 -12.01 12.40
N ASP A 121 11.10 -11.11 11.86
CA ASP A 121 12.20 -10.46 12.58
C ASP A 121 12.05 -8.93 12.55
N PRO A 122 11.39 -8.34 13.58
CA PRO A 122 11.23 -6.89 13.68
C PRO A 122 12.55 -6.16 13.88
N ALA A 123 13.55 -6.76 14.52
CA ALA A 123 14.84 -6.12 14.74
C ALA A 123 15.62 -5.96 13.44
N GLU A 124 15.61 -6.98 12.59
CA GLU A 124 16.17 -6.88 11.26
C GLU A 124 15.36 -5.91 10.39
N THR A 125 14.03 -5.89 10.54
CA THR A 125 13.18 -4.92 9.84
C THR A 125 13.60 -3.48 10.15
N VAL A 126 13.80 -3.13 11.44
CA VAL A 126 14.29 -1.81 11.84
C VAL A 126 15.58 -1.44 11.10
N ARG A 127 16.50 -2.39 10.95
CA ARG A 127 17.75 -2.18 10.23
C ARG A 127 17.56 -1.94 8.73
N ILE A 128 16.61 -2.66 8.11
CA ILE A 128 16.34 -2.55 6.68
C ILE A 128 15.67 -1.23 6.34
N VAL A 129 14.69 -0.82 7.16
CA VAL A 129 13.86 0.36 6.85
C VAL A 129 14.35 1.64 7.53
N GLU A 130 15.26 1.54 8.48
CA GLU A 130 15.81 2.65 9.27
C GLU A 130 14.71 3.53 9.89
N ASP A 131 13.65 2.88 10.39
CA ASP A 131 12.52 3.53 11.05
C ASP A 131 12.25 2.86 12.42
N TYR A 132 11.46 3.51 13.25
CA TYR A 132 11.06 3.03 14.58
C TYR A 132 9.56 3.16 14.84
N LYS A 133 8.77 3.59 13.87
CA LYS A 133 7.31 3.69 14.01
C LYS A 133 6.70 2.29 14.01
N PRO A 134 5.98 1.89 15.07
CA PRO A 134 5.50 0.52 15.23
C PRO A 134 4.68 0.02 14.03
N LEU A 135 3.80 0.86 13.49
CA LEU A 135 2.94 0.48 12.37
C LEU A 135 3.73 0.23 11.08
N ASP A 136 4.79 0.99 10.85
CA ASP A 136 5.64 0.83 9.67
C ASP A 136 6.53 -0.40 9.80
N ILE A 137 7.10 -0.63 11.00
CA ILE A 137 7.87 -1.85 11.28
C ILE A 137 6.99 -3.09 11.18
N GLU A 138 5.78 -3.06 11.73
CA GLU A 138 4.83 -4.16 11.64
C GLU A 138 4.51 -4.52 10.18
N ALA A 139 4.12 -3.53 9.37
CA ALA A 139 3.80 -3.72 7.96
C ALA A 139 5.02 -4.20 7.15
N ALA A 140 6.18 -3.60 7.35
CA ALA A 140 7.42 -4.00 6.67
C ALA A 140 7.88 -5.41 7.06
N THR A 141 7.72 -5.81 8.33
CA THR A 141 8.06 -7.17 8.79
C THR A 141 7.23 -8.22 8.04
N MET A 142 5.94 -7.98 7.89
CA MET A 142 5.05 -8.88 7.14
C MET A 142 5.44 -8.93 5.65
N LEU A 143 5.74 -7.78 5.05
CA LEU A 143 6.19 -7.75 3.66
C LEU A 143 7.53 -8.46 3.47
N ILE A 144 8.50 -8.28 4.36
CA ILE A 144 9.79 -8.98 4.30
C ILE A 144 9.58 -10.51 4.35
N ALA A 145 8.66 -11.00 5.18
CA ALA A 145 8.32 -12.42 5.22
C ALA A 145 7.77 -12.90 3.87
N LEU A 146 6.84 -12.16 3.25
CA LEU A 146 6.33 -12.45 1.92
C LEU A 146 7.46 -12.47 0.88
N LEU A 147 8.29 -11.45 0.85
CA LEU A 147 9.36 -11.30 -0.12
C LEU A 147 10.42 -12.41 0.00
N ARG A 148 10.75 -12.82 1.22
CA ARG A 148 11.66 -13.95 1.48
C ARG A 148 11.08 -15.26 0.97
N GLY A 149 9.81 -15.51 1.22
CA GLY A 149 9.13 -16.68 0.71
C GLY A 149 9.08 -16.70 -0.83
N ILE A 150 8.82 -15.56 -1.47
CA ILE A 150 8.91 -15.43 -2.93
C ILE A 150 10.34 -15.72 -3.41
N ARG A 151 11.35 -15.11 -2.80
CA ARG A 151 12.76 -15.28 -3.19
C ARG A 151 13.23 -16.72 -3.04
N GLN A 152 12.81 -17.40 -1.97
CA GLN A 152 13.13 -18.81 -1.74
C GLN A 152 12.52 -19.72 -2.83
N ARG A 153 11.29 -19.43 -3.23
CA ARG A 153 10.56 -20.25 -4.22
C ARG A 153 10.92 -19.89 -5.66
N TYR A 154 11.21 -18.61 -5.92
CA TYR A 154 11.52 -18.04 -7.22
C TYR A 154 12.78 -17.15 -7.14
N PRO A 155 13.98 -17.74 -7.16
CA PRO A 155 15.24 -16.99 -6.96
C PRO A 155 15.46 -15.83 -7.93
N ASP A 156 14.97 -15.96 -9.17
CA ASP A 156 15.18 -14.98 -10.24
C ASP A 156 14.00 -14.00 -10.41
N TRP A 157 12.96 -14.08 -9.58
CA TRP A 157 11.83 -13.15 -9.67
C TRP A 157 12.25 -11.72 -9.35
N ARG A 158 11.89 -10.76 -10.20
CA ARG A 158 12.35 -9.36 -10.03
C ARG A 158 11.21 -8.37 -9.80
N HIS A 159 10.17 -8.40 -10.64
CA HIS A 159 9.18 -7.33 -10.70
C HIS A 159 7.99 -7.60 -9.79
N LEU A 160 7.76 -6.67 -8.87
CA LEU A 160 6.63 -6.70 -7.93
C LEU A 160 5.85 -5.39 -8.00
N VAL A 161 4.53 -5.52 -7.89
CA VAL A 161 3.59 -4.40 -7.75
C VAL A 161 2.85 -4.53 -6.44
N ASP A 162 2.61 -3.42 -5.76
CA ASP A 162 1.90 -3.39 -4.49
C ASP A 162 0.74 -2.38 -4.48
N GLY A 163 -0.10 -2.46 -3.46
CA GLY A 163 -1.26 -1.59 -3.25
C GLY A 163 -1.02 -0.44 -2.28
N ASP A 164 0.24 -0.15 -1.94
CA ASP A 164 0.57 0.87 -0.95
C ASP A 164 0.28 2.29 -1.45
N GLY A 165 -0.30 3.13 -0.59
CA GLY A 165 -0.74 4.47 -0.94
C GLY A 165 -2.24 4.61 -1.23
N GLY A 166 -2.97 3.52 -1.39
CA GLY A 166 -4.41 3.56 -1.66
C GLY A 166 -5.24 4.12 -0.51
N ASP A 167 -4.90 3.76 0.72
CA ASP A 167 -5.51 4.31 1.94
C ASP A 167 -5.25 5.82 2.07
N GLU A 168 -4.03 6.23 1.77
CA GLU A 168 -3.60 7.63 1.80
C GLU A 168 -4.38 8.47 0.79
N ASN A 169 -4.49 8.01 -0.43
CA ASN A 169 -5.18 8.71 -1.51
C ASN A 169 -6.69 8.85 -1.23
N LEU A 170 -7.33 7.78 -0.80
CA LEU A 170 -8.78 7.75 -0.60
C LEU A 170 -9.19 8.00 0.87
N LYS A 171 -8.24 8.44 1.71
CA LYS A 171 -8.49 8.90 3.09
C LYS A 171 -9.14 7.82 3.98
N ASP A 172 -8.87 6.54 3.70
CA ASP A 172 -9.48 5.40 4.37
C ASP A 172 -8.74 5.04 5.66
N TYR A 173 -8.88 5.87 6.68
CA TYR A 173 -8.25 5.70 7.98
C TYR A 173 -9.24 5.38 9.09
N PRO A 174 -8.91 4.45 10.00
CA PRO A 174 -9.77 4.09 11.13
C PRO A 174 -9.76 5.21 12.18
N ILE A 175 -10.65 6.18 12.03
CA ILE A 175 -10.76 7.37 12.90
C ILE A 175 -11.05 6.96 14.34
N GLU A 176 -11.92 5.96 14.53
CA GLU A 176 -12.34 5.50 15.87
C GLU A 176 -11.20 4.86 16.66
N GLU A 177 -10.22 4.30 15.98
CA GLU A 177 -9.07 3.65 16.63
C GLU A 177 -7.96 4.65 16.99
N ASN A 178 -8.08 5.89 16.53
CA ASN A 178 -7.08 6.92 16.75
C ASN A 178 -7.70 8.20 17.31
N PRO A 179 -7.58 8.46 18.63
CA PRO A 179 -8.21 9.61 19.29
C PRO A 179 -7.69 10.96 18.79
N GLU A 180 -6.57 11.01 18.09
CA GLU A 180 -6.04 12.26 17.52
C GLU A 180 -6.67 12.59 16.15
N LEU A 181 -7.40 11.63 15.53
CA LEU A 181 -8.05 11.83 14.24
C LEU A 181 -9.50 12.22 14.40
N THR A 182 -9.92 13.12 13.55
CA THR A 182 -11.32 13.44 13.30
C THR A 182 -11.58 13.36 11.80
N ILE A 183 -12.84 13.15 11.40
CA ILE A 183 -13.16 13.17 9.97
C ILE A 183 -12.69 14.48 9.32
N ARG A 184 -12.84 15.62 10.00
CA ARG A 184 -12.38 16.90 9.49
C ARG A 184 -10.86 16.95 9.29
N SER A 185 -10.08 16.40 10.23
CA SER A 185 -8.62 16.36 10.11
C SER A 185 -8.18 15.42 8.99
N VAL A 186 -8.82 14.27 8.84
CA VAL A 186 -8.52 13.30 7.79
C VAL A 186 -8.83 13.86 6.40
N VAL A 187 -10.05 14.39 6.22
CA VAL A 187 -10.52 14.90 4.92
C VAL A 187 -9.72 16.13 4.47
N ASN A 188 -9.32 17.00 5.39
CA ASN A 188 -8.58 18.22 5.07
C ASN A 188 -7.07 18.09 5.19
N ASN A 189 -6.54 16.95 5.64
CA ASN A 189 -5.11 16.82 5.81
C ASN A 189 -4.41 16.55 4.47
N LEU A 190 -3.68 17.55 4.01
CA LEU A 190 -2.86 17.51 2.79
C LEU A 190 -1.71 16.51 2.85
N MET A 191 -1.38 16.03 4.03
CA MET A 191 -0.13 15.33 4.29
C MET A 191 -0.33 13.84 4.58
N LEU A 192 -1.57 13.31 4.47
CA LEU A 192 -1.82 11.91 4.78
C LEU A 192 -0.94 10.97 3.96
N TYR A 193 -0.89 11.17 2.66
CA TYR A 193 -0.02 10.40 1.76
C TYR A 193 1.48 10.72 1.95
N GLN A 194 1.79 11.81 2.66
CA GLN A 194 3.14 12.24 3.02
C GLN A 194 3.47 11.92 4.49
N GLU A 195 2.67 11.10 5.15
CA GLU A 195 2.76 10.78 6.56
C GLU A 195 2.55 11.92 7.52
N GLY A 196 1.77 12.88 7.14
CA GLY A 196 1.47 14.09 7.84
C GLY A 196 0.71 13.95 9.15
N TRP A 197 1.09 13.03 9.99
CA TRP A 197 0.50 12.80 11.30
C TRP A 197 0.93 13.86 12.31
N GLY A 198 0.33 15.02 12.27
CA GLY A 198 0.63 16.13 13.15
C GLY A 198 1.84 16.97 12.68
N VAL A 199 1.65 18.27 12.70
CA VAL A 199 2.57 19.26 12.13
C VAL A 199 3.99 19.19 12.72
N GLY A 200 4.13 18.90 14.02
CA GLY A 200 5.43 18.81 14.67
C GLY A 200 6.28 17.59 14.28
N LYS A 201 5.64 16.52 13.73
CA LYS A 201 6.30 15.26 13.37
C LYS A 201 6.58 15.13 11.88
N ILE A 202 6.00 15.96 11.05
CA ILE A 202 6.08 15.93 9.59
C ILE A 202 7.49 16.22 9.08
N LYS A 203 8.24 17.06 9.77
CA LYS A 203 9.54 17.59 9.31
C LYS A 203 10.49 16.47 8.88
N HIS A 204 10.57 15.40 9.64
CA HIS A 204 11.45 14.26 9.33
C HIS A 204 10.99 13.46 8.11
N SER A 205 9.71 13.14 8.04
CA SER A 205 9.13 12.38 6.94
C SER A 205 9.33 13.07 5.60
N LEU A 206 9.08 14.36 5.53
CA LEU A 206 9.29 15.18 4.33
C LEU A 206 10.74 15.22 3.89
N THR A 207 11.68 15.23 4.83
CA THR A 207 13.10 15.30 4.53
C THR A 207 13.61 14.02 3.88
N TYR A 208 13.20 12.85 4.40
CA TYR A 208 13.77 11.58 3.97
C TYR A 208 13.09 10.98 2.74
N SER A 209 11.80 11.18 2.57
CA SER A 209 11.01 10.45 1.58
C SER A 209 10.46 11.30 0.45
N GLY A 210 10.71 12.60 0.46
CA GLY A 210 10.05 13.50 -0.46
C GLY A 210 8.52 13.49 -0.32
N GLY A 211 8.02 13.14 0.86
CA GLY A 211 6.60 13.08 1.15
C GLY A 211 5.97 11.70 1.06
N LEU A 212 6.74 10.67 0.76
CA LEU A 212 6.25 9.29 0.57
C LEU A 212 6.90 8.29 1.54
N SER A 213 7.17 8.70 2.78
CA SER A 213 7.97 7.92 3.74
C SER A 213 7.34 6.59 4.13
N ARG A 214 6.01 6.48 4.18
CA ARG A 214 5.34 5.22 4.49
C ARG A 214 5.60 4.16 3.43
N SER A 215 5.35 4.49 2.16
CA SER A 215 5.63 3.59 1.05
C SER A 215 7.11 3.26 0.97
N TYR A 216 8.00 4.21 1.31
CA TYR A 216 9.41 3.93 1.39
C TYR A 216 9.74 2.88 2.45
N ALA A 217 9.29 3.07 3.69
CA ALA A 217 9.58 2.16 4.79
C ALA A 217 8.88 0.80 4.64
N ARG A 218 7.60 0.80 4.24
CA ARG A 218 6.79 -0.41 4.19
C ARG A 218 7.08 -1.30 3.00
N THR A 219 7.32 -0.72 1.82
CA THR A 219 7.42 -1.47 0.57
C THR A 219 8.74 -1.26 -0.17
N TYR A 220 9.14 -0.02 -0.45
CA TYR A 220 10.29 0.25 -1.30
C TYR A 220 11.61 -0.26 -0.71
N ALA A 221 11.93 0.07 0.55
CA ALA A 221 13.17 -0.36 1.18
C ALA A 221 13.25 -1.90 1.33
N PRO A 222 12.22 -2.60 1.82
CA PRO A 222 12.19 -4.06 1.83
C PRO A 222 12.36 -4.71 0.46
N THR A 223 11.66 -4.22 -0.57
CA THR A 223 11.76 -4.78 -1.91
C THR A 223 13.16 -4.61 -2.49
N ARG A 224 13.75 -3.42 -2.36
CA ARG A 224 15.12 -3.16 -2.81
C ARG A 224 16.16 -3.96 -2.05
N HIS A 225 16.02 -4.09 -0.74
CA HIS A 225 16.93 -4.87 0.09
C HIS A 225 16.98 -6.34 -0.35
N LEU A 226 15.83 -6.92 -0.71
CA LEU A 226 15.73 -8.32 -1.15
C LEU A 226 15.90 -8.50 -2.67
N GLY A 227 16.37 -7.47 -3.39
CA GLY A 227 16.72 -7.54 -4.81
C GLY A 227 15.53 -7.56 -5.76
N PHE A 228 14.38 -7.02 -5.35
CA PHE A 228 13.23 -6.84 -6.22
C PHE A 228 13.14 -5.41 -6.76
N ASP A 229 12.51 -5.28 -7.93
CA ASP A 229 12.11 -4.02 -8.52
C ASP A 229 10.62 -3.80 -8.22
N GLY A 230 10.35 -2.96 -7.20
CA GLY A 230 9.00 -2.65 -6.73
C GLY A 230 8.35 -1.49 -7.48
N PHE A 231 7.04 -1.57 -7.68
CA PHE A 231 6.23 -0.52 -8.28
C PHE A 231 4.93 -0.32 -7.48
N SER A 232 4.71 0.90 -6.97
CA SER A 232 3.50 1.31 -6.26
C SER A 232 2.73 2.33 -7.10
N PRO A 233 1.69 1.95 -7.85
CA PRO A 233 0.97 2.86 -8.75
C PRO A 233 0.27 4.00 -7.99
N TYR A 234 -0.25 3.75 -6.81
CA TYR A 234 -0.92 4.76 -5.98
C TYR A 234 -0.03 5.92 -5.55
N THR A 235 1.30 5.70 -5.48
CA THR A 235 2.25 6.73 -5.07
C THR A 235 2.72 7.63 -6.22
N ARG A 236 2.17 7.45 -7.42
CA ARG A 236 2.55 8.27 -8.58
C ARG A 236 1.91 9.66 -8.51
N PRO A 237 2.67 10.71 -8.85
CA PRO A 237 2.19 12.10 -8.74
C PRO A 237 0.83 12.32 -9.40
N HIS A 238 0.65 11.83 -10.62
CA HIS A 238 -0.62 12.00 -11.33
C HIS A 238 -1.81 11.32 -10.63
N VAL A 239 -1.60 10.15 -10.01
CA VAL A 239 -2.67 9.47 -9.25
C VAL A 239 -3.01 10.25 -7.98
N ILE A 240 -2.00 10.80 -7.30
CA ILE A 240 -2.19 11.66 -6.12
C ILE A 240 -2.92 12.95 -6.51
N GLU A 241 -2.58 13.56 -7.64
CA GLU A 241 -3.28 14.75 -8.16
C GLU A 241 -4.78 14.50 -8.35
N VAL A 242 -5.13 13.40 -8.99
CA VAL A 242 -6.53 13.02 -9.19
C VAL A 242 -7.22 12.76 -7.85
N ALA A 243 -6.56 12.06 -6.93
CA ALA A 243 -7.09 11.78 -5.60
C ALA A 243 -7.32 13.06 -4.76
N GLU A 244 -6.38 14.00 -4.78
CA GLU A 244 -6.53 15.28 -4.08
C GLU A 244 -7.62 16.18 -4.72
N GLY A 245 -7.93 15.96 -6.01
CA GLY A 245 -9.04 16.60 -6.69
C GLY A 245 -10.42 16.16 -6.19
N ILE A 246 -10.54 15.05 -5.42
CA ILE A 246 -11.81 14.53 -4.94
C ILE A 246 -12.37 15.42 -3.82
N PRO A 247 -13.65 15.85 -3.90
CA PRO A 247 -14.27 16.72 -2.90
C PRO A 247 -14.79 15.91 -1.69
N PHE A 248 -13.87 15.29 -0.93
CA PHE A 248 -14.21 14.41 0.20
C PHE A 248 -15.14 15.06 1.23
N ALA A 249 -14.94 16.36 1.53
CA ALA A 249 -15.78 17.07 2.49
C ALA A 249 -17.24 17.14 2.05
N GLU A 250 -17.48 17.36 0.76
CA GLU A 250 -18.82 17.42 0.18
C GLU A 250 -19.46 16.03 0.10
N LEU A 251 -18.72 15.03 -0.34
CA LEU A 251 -19.19 13.65 -0.47
C LEU A 251 -19.56 13.02 0.88
N THR A 252 -18.76 13.31 1.91
CA THR A 252 -18.98 12.70 3.25
C THR A 252 -19.94 13.51 4.13
N ARG A 253 -19.98 14.84 3.96
CA ARG A 253 -20.73 15.75 4.83
C ARG A 253 -20.42 15.56 6.31
N GLY A 254 -19.17 15.21 6.64
CA GLY A 254 -18.72 14.98 8.02
C GLY A 254 -19.11 13.61 8.61
N ASP A 255 -19.55 12.67 7.80
CA ASP A 255 -19.90 11.32 8.19
C ASP A 255 -18.75 10.35 7.89
N HIS A 256 -18.20 9.70 8.92
CA HIS A 256 -17.05 8.81 8.77
C HIS A 256 -17.42 7.44 8.17
N GLU A 257 -18.66 6.95 8.35
CA GLU A 257 -19.11 5.72 7.69
C GLU A 257 -19.17 5.92 6.18
N LYS A 258 -19.62 7.09 5.73
CA LYS A 258 -19.56 7.45 4.31
C LYS A 258 -18.13 7.54 3.81
N LEU A 259 -17.20 8.09 4.62
CA LEU A 259 -15.79 8.14 4.23
C LEU A 259 -15.21 6.73 3.99
N TYR A 260 -15.52 5.78 4.87
CA TYR A 260 -15.05 4.39 4.70
C TYR A 260 -15.70 3.70 3.49
N ALA A 261 -16.97 3.98 3.23
CA ALA A 261 -17.65 3.42 2.06
C ALA A 261 -17.13 4.00 0.73
N LEU A 262 -16.67 5.26 0.73
CA LEU A 262 -16.22 5.95 -0.49
C LEU A 262 -15.12 5.21 -1.25
N LYS A 263 -14.14 4.67 -0.55
CA LYS A 263 -13.03 3.94 -1.20
C LYS A 263 -13.54 2.78 -2.03
N GLY A 264 -14.39 1.93 -1.43
CA GLY A 264 -15.00 0.81 -2.12
C GLY A 264 -15.85 1.25 -3.31
N GLU A 265 -16.65 2.31 -3.15
CA GLU A 265 -17.51 2.84 -4.20
C GLU A 265 -16.70 3.43 -5.37
N ILE A 266 -15.70 4.24 -5.09
CA ILE A 266 -14.84 4.86 -6.12
C ILE A 266 -14.13 3.78 -6.94
N ILE A 267 -13.50 2.81 -6.27
CA ILE A 267 -12.77 1.74 -6.96
C ILE A 267 -13.73 0.85 -7.75
N ARG A 268 -14.83 0.41 -7.15
CA ARG A 268 -15.81 -0.47 -7.81
C ARG A 268 -16.40 0.17 -9.06
N ARG A 269 -16.83 1.44 -8.97
CA ARG A 269 -17.40 2.18 -10.10
C ARG A 269 -16.37 2.42 -11.19
N GLY A 270 -15.16 2.83 -10.81
CA GLY A 270 -14.05 3.05 -11.73
C GLY A 270 -13.62 1.77 -12.45
N ILE A 271 -13.48 0.65 -11.76
CA ILE A 271 -13.18 -0.66 -12.39
C ILE A 271 -14.29 -1.05 -13.37
N ARG A 272 -15.56 -0.88 -12.98
CA ARG A 272 -16.67 -1.17 -13.90
C ARG A 272 -16.59 -0.34 -15.19
N GLN A 273 -16.26 0.94 -15.11
CA GLN A 273 -16.19 1.81 -16.28
C GLN A 273 -14.93 1.58 -17.12
N VAL A 274 -13.77 1.41 -16.49
CA VAL A 274 -12.49 1.34 -17.20
C VAL A 274 -12.18 -0.09 -17.69
N VAL A 275 -12.54 -1.10 -16.88
CA VAL A 275 -12.25 -2.50 -17.15
C VAL A 275 -13.45 -3.24 -17.70
N GLY A 276 -14.67 -2.82 -17.37
CA GLY A 276 -15.92 -3.52 -17.74
C GLY A 276 -16.21 -4.76 -16.90
N ALA A 277 -15.65 -4.84 -15.69
CA ALA A 277 -15.81 -5.97 -14.77
C ALA A 277 -16.42 -5.53 -13.44
N ASP A 278 -17.11 -6.44 -12.77
CA ASP A 278 -17.50 -6.24 -11.38
C ASP A 278 -16.28 -6.39 -10.48
N PHE A 279 -16.24 -5.59 -9.40
CA PHE A 279 -15.13 -5.58 -8.47
C PHE A 279 -15.59 -6.03 -7.08
N PRO A 280 -15.05 -7.13 -6.54
CA PRO A 280 -15.37 -7.60 -5.20
C PRO A 280 -14.87 -6.60 -4.14
N VAL A 281 -15.74 -6.25 -3.19
CA VAL A 281 -15.38 -5.40 -2.05
C VAL A 281 -15.65 -6.18 -0.77
N PHE A 282 -14.62 -6.40 0.01
CA PHE A 282 -14.67 -7.06 1.31
C PHE A 282 -14.51 -6.05 2.45
N ALA A 283 -14.94 -6.43 3.65
CA ALA A 283 -14.71 -5.63 4.84
C ALA A 283 -13.22 -5.36 5.03
N LYS A 284 -12.89 -4.10 5.37
CA LYS A 284 -11.50 -3.67 5.55
C LYS A 284 -10.83 -4.47 6.67
N ARG A 285 -9.61 -4.93 6.40
CA ARG A 285 -8.68 -5.48 7.36
C ARG A 285 -7.31 -4.87 7.14
N ARG A 286 -6.55 -4.75 8.20
CA ARG A 286 -5.14 -4.38 8.08
C ARG A 286 -4.36 -5.61 7.58
N PHE A 287 -3.47 -5.42 6.63
CA PHE A 287 -2.62 -6.47 6.04
C PHE A 287 -1.94 -7.35 7.11
N GLN A 288 -1.35 -6.73 8.12
CA GLN A 288 -0.67 -7.44 9.19
C GLN A 288 -1.61 -8.30 10.06
N HIS A 289 -2.89 -7.94 10.15
CA HIS A 289 -3.89 -8.70 10.90
C HIS A 289 -4.59 -9.77 10.05
N GLY A 290 -4.43 -9.70 8.74
CA GLY A 290 -5.01 -10.66 7.81
C GLY A 290 -4.15 -11.89 7.62
N ALA A 291 -2.82 -11.78 7.73
CA ALA A 291 -1.90 -12.91 7.57
C ALA A 291 -1.70 -13.71 8.86
N LEU A 292 -1.90 -13.11 10.05
CA LEU A 292 -1.71 -13.73 11.34
C LEU A 292 -2.70 -13.17 12.38
N PRO A 293 -3.22 -13.97 13.33
CA PRO A 293 -4.05 -13.48 14.42
C PRO A 293 -3.35 -12.38 15.23
N VAL A 294 -4.08 -11.31 15.57
CA VAL A 294 -3.52 -10.12 16.25
C VAL A 294 -2.76 -10.46 17.53
N GLN A 295 -3.25 -11.41 18.33
CA GLN A 295 -2.61 -11.82 19.57
C GLN A 295 -1.24 -12.45 19.34
N GLU A 296 -1.13 -13.28 18.33
CA GLU A 296 0.13 -13.94 17.95
C GLU A 296 1.10 -12.93 17.34
N LEU A 297 0.63 -12.05 16.50
CA LEU A 297 1.44 -10.96 15.94
C LEU A 297 2.05 -10.09 17.05
N ARG A 298 1.26 -9.69 18.06
CA ARG A 298 1.72 -8.87 19.18
C ARG A 298 2.77 -9.55 20.08
N GLN A 299 2.80 -10.87 20.10
CA GLN A 299 3.85 -11.62 20.82
C GLN A 299 5.20 -11.53 20.09
N ARG A 300 5.18 -11.43 18.77
CA ARG A 300 6.38 -11.44 17.92
C ARG A 300 6.84 -10.03 17.53
N VAL A 301 5.91 -9.15 17.26
CA VAL A 301 6.19 -7.77 16.87
C VAL A 301 5.74 -6.82 17.98
N PRO A 302 6.67 -6.20 18.72
CA PRO A 302 6.34 -5.25 19.77
C PRO A 302 5.57 -4.05 19.24
N SER A 303 4.54 -3.61 19.96
CA SER A 303 3.75 -2.42 19.60
C SER A 303 4.29 -1.10 20.19
N ARG A 304 5.40 -1.16 20.93
CA ARG A 304 5.96 -0.01 21.65
C ARG A 304 7.07 0.66 20.88
N GLU A 305 6.85 1.89 20.42
CA GLU A 305 7.84 2.72 19.71
C GLU A 305 9.20 2.76 20.42
N ARG A 306 9.22 2.83 21.76
CA ARG A 306 10.46 2.87 22.54
C ARG A 306 11.39 1.69 22.26
N VAL A 307 10.83 0.49 22.00
CA VAL A 307 11.62 -0.71 21.71
C VAL A 307 12.34 -0.55 20.38
N PHE A 308 11.63 -0.14 19.34
CA PHE A 308 12.22 0.07 18.02
C PHE A 308 13.17 1.25 17.97
N ARG A 309 12.86 2.33 18.70
CA ARG A 309 13.76 3.48 18.82
C ARG A 309 15.10 3.10 19.48
N GLN A 310 15.06 2.24 20.52
CA GLN A 310 16.27 1.73 21.14
C GLN A 310 17.06 0.81 20.18
N GLN A 311 16.38 -0.06 19.44
CA GLN A 311 17.01 -0.91 18.44
C GLN A 311 17.70 -0.07 17.36
N LEU A 312 17.00 0.94 16.81
CA LEU A 312 17.57 1.84 15.82
C LEU A 312 18.79 2.60 16.37
N ALA A 313 18.74 3.12 17.60
CA ALA A 313 19.87 3.80 18.24
C ALA A 313 21.09 2.88 18.39
N ASN A 314 20.87 1.62 18.77
CA ASN A 314 21.95 0.63 18.91
C ASN A 314 22.68 0.38 17.59
N LEU A 315 21.99 0.36 16.46
CA LEU A 315 22.62 0.21 15.14
C LEU A 315 23.68 1.25 14.85
N TYR A 316 23.45 2.49 15.26
CA TYR A 316 24.42 3.57 15.09
C TYR A 316 25.58 3.54 16.10
N LEU A 317 25.40 2.89 17.26
CA LEU A 317 26.45 2.72 18.26
C LEU A 317 27.36 1.52 17.92
N GLU A 318 26.83 0.49 17.27
CA GLU A 318 27.54 -0.72 16.88
C GLU A 318 28.28 -0.60 15.54
N SER A 319 27.96 0.42 14.73
CA SER A 319 28.66 0.68 13.47
C SER A 319 30.08 1.19 13.78
N PRO A 320 31.15 0.49 13.33
CA PRO A 320 32.50 1.01 13.46
C PRO A 320 32.62 2.33 12.72
N ARG A 321 33.15 3.35 13.40
CA ARG A 321 33.45 4.67 12.84
C ARG A 321 34.57 4.59 11.81
#